data_07e1041d026961c77c16da0b2fe95e08
#
_entry.id   07e1041d026961c77c16da0b2fe95e08
#
_cell.length_a   1.000
_cell.length_b   1.000
_cell.length_c   1.000
_cell.angle_alpha   90.00
_cell.angle_beta   90.00
_cell.angle_gamma   90.00
#
_symmetry.space_group_name_H-M   'P 1'
#
loop_
_entity.id
_entity.type
_entity.pdbx_description
1 polymer ?
#
loop_
_entity_poly.entity_id
_entity_poly.type
_entity_poly.pdbx_seq_one_letter_code
_entity_poly.pdbx_strand_id
1 'polypeptide(L)'
;MPDPYTVVDAEEVQKNLRERLGHAQVHVKPYGRNLLIQMEDSESVETVARLTRINNKTYCAAFRTHTGRWEPLPDEGTHDEMLEVVLDEFGPYLVPENY
;
A
#
# COMPACT_ATOMS: atom_id res chain seq x y z
N MET A 1 -11.53 14.09 -4.92
CA MET A 1 -11.83 12.84 -5.63
C MET A 1 -10.57 12.11 -6.04
N PRO A 2 -10.52 10.78 -5.93
CA PRO A 2 -9.36 10.05 -6.42
C PRO A 2 -9.29 10.11 -7.94
N ASP A 3 -8.06 10.05 -8.44
CA ASP A 3 -7.78 9.97 -9.87
C ASP A 3 -8.34 8.65 -10.42
N PRO A 4 -9.01 8.64 -11.60
CA PRO A 4 -9.55 7.39 -12.15
C PRO A 4 -8.52 6.28 -12.35
N TYR A 5 -7.29 6.63 -12.71
CA TYR A 5 -6.22 5.64 -12.86
C TYR A 5 -5.83 5.06 -11.50
N THR A 6 -5.88 5.87 -10.47
CA THR A 6 -5.57 5.41 -9.11
C THR A 6 -6.61 4.41 -8.60
N VAL A 7 -7.88 4.60 -8.96
CA VAL A 7 -8.95 3.67 -8.57
C VAL A 7 -8.71 2.29 -9.18
N VAL A 8 -8.38 2.23 -10.46
CA VAL A 8 -8.09 0.96 -11.15
C VAL A 8 -6.86 0.29 -10.56
N ASP A 9 -5.79 1.06 -10.37
CA ASP A 9 -4.55 0.54 -9.80
C ASP A 9 -4.74 0.05 -8.36
N ALA A 10 -5.57 0.74 -7.59
CA ALA A 10 -5.87 0.32 -6.22
C ALA A 10 -6.48 -1.08 -6.17
N GLU A 11 -7.42 -1.37 -7.07
CA GLU A 11 -8.04 -2.68 -7.15
C GLU A 11 -7.03 -3.77 -7.49
N GLU A 12 -6.15 -3.51 -8.45
CA GLU A 12 -5.10 -4.44 -8.85
C GLU A 12 -4.10 -4.69 -7.73
N VAL A 13 -3.63 -3.63 -7.10
CA VAL A 13 -2.65 -3.73 -6.00
C VAL A 13 -3.27 -4.49 -4.83
N GLN A 14 -4.52 -4.21 -4.49
CA GLN A 14 -5.22 -4.93 -3.42
C GLN A 14 -5.33 -6.42 -3.71
N LYS A 15 -5.70 -6.77 -4.92
CA LYS A 15 -5.80 -8.16 -5.32
C LYS A 15 -4.46 -8.87 -5.19
N ASN A 16 -3.40 -8.25 -5.70
CA ASN A 16 -2.06 -8.80 -5.62
C ASN A 16 -1.60 -8.98 -4.18
N LEU A 17 -1.82 -7.96 -3.33
CA LEU A 17 -1.44 -8.03 -1.93
C LEU A 17 -2.15 -9.18 -1.21
N ARG A 18 -3.45 -9.31 -1.42
CA ARG A 18 -4.25 -10.37 -0.79
C ARG A 18 -3.80 -11.75 -1.22
N GLU A 19 -3.48 -11.92 -2.50
CA GLU A 19 -2.97 -13.18 -3.02
C GLU A 19 -1.58 -13.51 -2.44
N ARG A 20 -0.69 -12.52 -2.37
CA ARG A 20 0.66 -12.68 -1.87
C ARG A 20 0.72 -12.93 -0.37
N LEU A 21 -0.15 -12.26 0.39
CA LEU A 21 -0.18 -12.36 1.84
C LEU A 21 -1.08 -13.48 2.36
N GLY A 22 -2.00 -13.95 1.53
CA GLY A 22 -2.88 -15.06 1.89
C GLY A 22 -4.01 -14.69 2.84
N HIS A 23 -4.40 -13.41 2.92
CA HIS A 23 -5.54 -12.98 3.75
C HIS A 23 -6.22 -11.76 3.12
N ALA A 24 -7.42 -11.44 3.60
CA ALA A 24 -8.25 -10.37 3.07
C ALA A 24 -8.34 -9.14 4.00
N GLN A 25 -7.45 -9.03 4.98
CA GLN A 25 -7.47 -7.93 5.95
C GLN A 25 -6.64 -6.73 5.49
N VAL A 26 -5.94 -6.85 4.37
CA VAL A 26 -5.25 -5.73 3.76
C VAL A 26 -6.17 -5.05 2.75
N HIS A 27 -6.22 -3.73 2.80
CA HIS A 27 -7.03 -2.91 1.89
C HIS A 27 -6.15 -1.87 1.21
N VAL A 28 -6.48 -1.55 -0.03
CA VAL A 28 -5.80 -0.47 -0.75
C VAL A 28 -6.85 0.56 -1.12
N LYS A 29 -6.73 1.75 -0.54
CA LYS A 29 -7.68 2.83 -0.75
C LYS A 29 -7.09 3.89 -1.66
N PRO A 30 -7.75 4.22 -2.78
CA PRO A 30 -7.29 5.33 -3.61
C PRO A 30 -7.61 6.66 -2.94
N TYR A 31 -6.65 7.57 -2.92
CA TYR A 31 -6.82 8.90 -2.37
C TYR A 31 -5.97 9.89 -3.16
N GLY A 32 -6.62 10.66 -4.03
CA GLY A 32 -5.90 11.52 -4.97
C GLY A 32 -4.99 10.70 -5.87
N ARG A 33 -3.70 10.96 -5.80
CA ARG A 33 -2.67 10.21 -6.53
C ARG A 33 -2.05 9.11 -5.70
N ASN A 34 -2.58 8.87 -4.52
CA ASN A 34 -2.03 7.90 -3.57
C ASN A 34 -2.82 6.60 -3.55
N LEU A 35 -2.11 5.51 -3.32
CA LEU A 35 -2.70 4.22 -2.98
C LEU A 35 -2.33 3.99 -1.52
N LEU A 36 -3.31 4.09 -0.62
CA LEU A 36 -3.08 3.90 0.81
C LEU A 36 -3.21 2.41 1.13
N ILE A 37 -2.12 1.82 1.61
CA ILE A 37 -2.10 0.40 2.00
C ILE A 37 -2.44 0.34 3.48
N GLN A 38 -3.58 -0.30 3.79
CA GLN A 38 -4.15 -0.32 5.13
C GLN A 38 -4.32 -1.74 5.63
N MET A 39 -4.14 -1.91 6.94
CA MET A 39 -4.43 -3.17 7.62
C MET A 39 -5.64 -2.97 8.52
N GLU A 40 -6.58 -3.90 8.41
CA GLU A 40 -7.77 -3.94 9.25
C GLU A 40 -7.59 -4.99 10.34
N ASP A 41 -7.80 -4.59 11.58
CA ASP A 41 -7.92 -5.54 12.69
C ASP A 41 -9.34 -5.48 13.26
N SER A 42 -9.61 -6.14 14.38
CA SER A 42 -10.96 -6.22 14.95
C SER A 42 -11.49 -4.87 15.44
N GLU A 43 -10.65 -3.89 15.65
CA GLU A 43 -11.04 -2.61 16.26
C GLU A 43 -10.77 -1.38 15.38
N SER A 44 -9.82 -1.46 14.47
CA SER A 44 -9.40 -0.29 13.70
C SER A 44 -8.82 -0.65 12.35
N VAL A 45 -8.64 0.38 11.52
CA VAL A 45 -7.94 0.28 10.24
C VAL A 45 -6.75 1.24 10.31
N GLU A 46 -5.56 0.71 10.10
CA GLU A 46 -4.33 1.51 10.13
C GLU A 46 -3.69 1.58 8.76
N THR A 47 -3.25 2.77 8.37
CA THR A 47 -2.50 2.96 7.14
C THR A 47 -1.02 2.67 7.41
N VAL A 48 -0.50 1.67 6.72
CA VAL A 48 0.88 1.18 6.91
C VAL A 48 1.85 1.83 5.93
N ALA A 49 1.42 1.93 4.67
CA ALA A 49 2.27 2.44 3.60
C ALA A 49 1.42 3.15 2.56
N ARG A 50 2.07 3.86 1.65
CA ARG A 50 1.38 4.45 0.50
C ARG A 50 2.26 4.40 -0.73
N LEU A 51 1.62 4.27 -1.88
CA LEU A 51 2.26 4.44 -3.17
C LEU A 51 1.73 5.73 -3.75
N THR A 52 2.60 6.62 -4.19
CA THR A 52 2.22 7.90 -4.79
C THR A 52 2.57 7.89 -6.26
N ARG A 53 1.60 8.15 -7.12
CA ARG A 53 1.82 8.20 -8.55
C ARG A 53 2.52 9.49 -8.93
N ILE A 54 3.72 9.36 -9.50
CA ILE A 54 4.55 10.49 -9.94
C ILE A 54 4.17 10.87 -11.37
N ASN A 55 3.98 9.85 -12.22
CA ASN A 55 3.53 10.03 -13.60
C ASN A 55 2.69 8.81 -14.01
N ASN A 56 2.36 8.69 -15.30
CA ASN A 56 1.42 7.68 -15.77
C ASN A 56 1.75 6.23 -15.38
N LYS A 57 3.01 5.91 -15.18
CA LYS A 57 3.44 4.53 -14.94
C LYS A 57 4.37 4.39 -13.73
N THR A 58 4.74 5.50 -13.11
CA THR A 58 5.74 5.48 -12.06
C THR A 58 5.15 5.86 -10.71
N TYR A 59 5.43 5.04 -9.72
CA TYR A 59 5.05 5.27 -8.33
C TYR A 59 6.29 5.37 -7.47
N CYS A 60 6.21 6.12 -6.39
CA CYS A 60 7.16 6.05 -5.30
C CYS A 60 6.43 5.52 -4.07
N ALA A 61 7.16 5.01 -3.11
CA ALA A 61 6.59 4.43 -1.90
C ALA A 61 7.03 5.20 -0.67
N ALA A 62 6.17 5.21 0.34
CA ALA A 62 6.49 5.73 1.66
C ALA A 62 5.82 4.85 2.69
N PHE A 63 6.39 4.79 3.88
CA PHE A 63 5.79 4.05 4.98
C PHE A 63 5.47 4.97 6.14
N ARG A 64 4.52 4.57 6.97
CA ARG A 64 4.14 5.35 8.13
C ARG A 64 4.87 4.82 9.36
N THR A 65 5.61 5.69 10.04
CA THR A 65 6.32 5.33 11.26
C THR A 65 5.34 5.22 12.44
N HIS A 66 5.78 4.61 13.53
CA HIS A 66 4.98 4.49 14.75
C HIS A 66 4.63 5.86 15.36
N THR A 67 5.36 6.91 15.00
CA THR A 67 5.06 8.28 15.45
C THR A 67 4.09 9.02 14.53
N GLY A 68 3.60 8.36 13.47
CA GLY A 68 2.66 8.92 12.52
C GLY A 68 3.28 9.75 11.40
N ARG A 69 4.58 9.71 11.26
CA ARG A 69 5.29 10.42 10.18
C ARG A 69 5.39 9.53 8.94
N TRP A 70 5.42 10.18 7.79
CA TRP A 70 5.67 9.50 6.53
C TRP A 70 7.15 9.58 6.18
N GLU A 71 7.75 8.42 5.91
CA GLU A 71 9.13 8.35 5.46
C GLU A 71 9.18 7.77 4.06
N PRO A 72 9.75 8.51 3.08
CA PRO A 72 9.83 8.02 1.72
C PRO A 72 10.90 6.96 1.58
N LEU A 73 10.62 5.97 0.74
CA LEU A 73 11.61 4.99 0.32
C LEU A 73 12.33 5.53 -0.91
N PRO A 74 13.61 5.15 -1.11
CA PRO A 74 14.40 5.71 -2.21
C PRO A 74 14.02 5.19 -3.60
N ASP A 75 13.22 4.13 -3.67
CA ASP A 75 12.90 3.47 -4.93
C ASP A 75 11.73 4.12 -5.66
N GLU A 76 11.77 4.06 -6.97
CA GLU A 76 10.68 4.47 -7.84
C GLU A 76 10.51 3.39 -8.91
N GLY A 77 9.28 3.16 -9.36
CA GLY A 77 8.99 2.18 -10.38
C GLY A 77 7.50 2.00 -10.59
N THR A 78 7.11 0.94 -11.28
CA THR A 78 5.70 0.62 -11.47
C THR A 78 5.07 0.25 -10.13
N HIS A 79 3.72 0.22 -10.09
CA HIS A 79 3.04 -0.18 -8.85
C HIS A 79 3.40 -1.61 -8.45
N ASP A 80 3.65 -2.50 -9.41
CA ASP A 80 4.10 -3.87 -9.11
C ASP A 80 5.48 -3.88 -8.48
N GLU A 81 6.41 -3.07 -9.00
CA GLU A 81 7.76 -2.96 -8.46
C GLU A 81 7.74 -2.37 -7.04
N MET A 82 6.94 -1.33 -6.83
CA MET A 82 6.80 -0.72 -5.50
C MET A 82 6.11 -1.65 -4.52
N LEU A 83 5.19 -2.47 -5.00
CA LEU A 83 4.55 -3.49 -4.18
C LEU A 83 5.58 -4.50 -3.66
N GLU A 84 6.51 -4.93 -4.51
CA GLU A 84 7.60 -5.82 -4.10
C GLU A 84 8.46 -5.18 -3.02
N VAL A 85 8.78 -3.90 -3.17
CA VAL A 85 9.56 -3.16 -2.18
C VAL A 85 8.82 -3.12 -0.84
N VAL A 86 7.53 -2.83 -0.87
CA VAL A 86 6.70 -2.79 0.35
C VAL A 86 6.65 -4.17 1.01
N LEU A 87 6.46 -5.23 0.24
CA LEU A 87 6.42 -6.59 0.78
C LEU A 87 7.75 -7.01 1.38
N ASP A 88 8.86 -6.65 0.75
CA ASP A 88 10.19 -6.97 1.25
C ASP A 88 10.50 -6.23 2.56
N GLU A 89 10.18 -4.95 2.62
CA GLU A 89 10.53 -4.10 3.75
C GLU A 89 9.50 -4.17 4.89
N PHE A 90 8.22 -4.29 4.55
CA PHE A 90 7.13 -4.15 5.51
C PHE A 90 6.14 -5.30 5.52
N GLY A 91 6.46 -6.42 4.86
CA GLY A 91 5.60 -7.59 4.84
C GLY A 91 5.12 -8.03 6.21
N PRO A 92 5.99 -8.12 7.23
CA PRO A 92 5.56 -8.52 8.59
C PRO A 92 4.50 -7.59 9.21
N TYR A 93 4.45 -6.33 8.83
CA TYR A 93 3.44 -5.38 9.31
C TYR A 93 2.09 -5.54 8.59
N LEU A 94 2.05 -6.35 7.54
CA LEU A 94 0.86 -6.61 6.74
C LEU A 94 0.27 -7.99 7.02
N VAL A 95 0.64 -8.59 8.14
CA VAL A 95 0.13 -9.88 8.60
C VAL A 95 -0.67 -9.65 9.88
N PRO A 96 -1.89 -10.20 9.99
CA PRO A 96 -2.68 -10.07 11.21
C PRO A 96 -1.96 -10.67 12.42
N GLU A 97 -2.14 -10.06 13.61
CA GLU A 97 -1.52 -10.52 14.84
C GLU A 97 -1.86 -11.96 15.20
N ASN A 98 -3.06 -12.38 14.86
CA ASN A 98 -3.56 -13.73 15.19
C ASN A 98 -3.45 -14.71 14.02
N TYR A 99 -2.60 -14.40 13.10
CA TYR A 99 -2.43 -15.22 11.90
C TYR A 99 -1.61 -16.48 12.17
#